data_95b70d5312c0dc249684cd1dfb1e4571
#
_entry.id   95b70d5312c0dc249684cd1dfb1e4571
#
_cell.length_a   1.000
_cell.length_b   1.000
_cell.length_c   1.000
_cell.angle_alpha   90.00
_cell.angle_beta   90.00
_cell.angle_gamma   90.00
#
_symmetry.space_group_name_H-M   'P 1'
#
loop_
_entity.id
_entity.type
_entity.pdbx_description
1 polymer ?
#
loop_
_entity_poly.entity_id
_entity_poly.type
_entity_poly.pdbx_seq_one_letter_code
_entity_poly.pdbx_strand_id
1 'polypeptide(L)'
;MLEKYADMELQYLGETIWVPETKLGTYIGSGNGTMTGDLLSGDVKWSLFENEAPDVCDFTLVGTVTDAGGTAHDFEILGYSEHEPETRSWRLSAGIRFAAGNADAAFPAVGVVTGAFHSESRTHRYELFRHSG
;
A
#
# COMPACT_ATOMS: atom_id res chain seq x y z
N MET A 1 -7.60 -10.16 -17.85
CA MET A 1 -8.61 -9.71 -16.88
C MET A 1 -7.96 -9.60 -15.50
N LEU A 2 -8.42 -8.68 -14.70
CA LEU A 2 -7.97 -8.55 -13.31
C LEU A 2 -8.98 -9.21 -12.38
N GLU A 3 -8.47 -9.94 -11.41
CA GLU A 3 -9.28 -10.65 -10.41
C GLU A 3 -8.83 -10.23 -9.02
N LYS A 4 -9.76 -9.73 -8.20
CA LYS A 4 -9.46 -9.37 -6.82
C LYS A 4 -9.07 -10.60 -6.00
N TYR A 5 -8.00 -10.51 -5.22
CA TYR A 5 -7.58 -11.60 -4.36
C TYR A 5 -7.36 -11.22 -2.90
N ALA A 6 -7.34 -9.93 -2.57
CA ALA A 6 -7.16 -9.51 -1.17
C ALA A 6 -7.61 -8.08 -0.93
N ASP A 7 -7.84 -7.79 0.34
CA ASP A 7 -8.01 -6.44 0.88
C ASP A 7 -6.84 -6.14 1.81
N MET A 8 -6.45 -4.88 1.87
CA MET A 8 -5.41 -4.41 2.79
C MET A 8 -5.90 -3.14 3.48
N GLU A 9 -5.80 -3.09 4.79
CA GLU A 9 -6.13 -1.91 5.58
C GLU A 9 -4.93 -1.53 6.42
N LEU A 10 -4.48 -0.27 6.29
CA LEU A 10 -3.26 0.22 6.90
C LEU A 10 -3.53 1.45 7.75
N GLN A 11 -3.01 1.49 8.97
CA GLN A 11 -3.11 2.62 9.88
C GLN A 11 -1.73 3.18 10.17
N TYR A 12 -1.64 4.50 10.30
CA TYR A 12 -0.42 5.17 10.74
C TYR A 12 -0.17 4.93 12.22
N LEU A 13 1.11 4.76 12.58
CA LEU A 13 1.59 4.80 13.95
C LEU A 13 2.46 6.06 14.09
N GLY A 14 2.06 6.94 15.00
CA GLY A 14 2.78 8.19 15.19
C GLY A 14 2.48 9.23 14.13
N GLU A 15 3.34 10.23 14.07
CA GLU A 15 3.20 11.36 13.15
C GLU A 15 3.92 11.13 11.83
N THR A 16 3.39 11.73 10.77
CA THR A 16 4.06 11.78 9.47
C THR A 16 5.15 12.82 9.50
N ILE A 17 6.32 12.49 8.96
CA ILE A 17 7.45 13.40 8.83
C ILE A 17 7.36 14.12 7.49
N TRP A 18 7.53 15.43 7.50
CA TRP A 18 7.54 16.26 6.31
C TRP A 18 8.96 16.72 6.01
N VAL A 19 9.46 16.45 4.80
CA VAL A 19 10.80 16.85 4.36
C VAL A 19 10.66 17.84 3.21
N PRO A 20 10.79 19.17 3.48
CA PRO A 20 10.51 20.21 2.49
C PRO A 20 11.58 20.39 1.41
N GLU A 21 12.76 19.82 1.58
CA GLU A 21 13.91 20.03 0.68
C GLU A 21 13.79 19.27 -0.64
N THR A 22 12.86 18.33 -0.76
CA THR A 22 12.69 17.52 -1.98
C THR A 22 11.52 18.05 -2.81
N LYS A 23 11.81 18.67 -3.97
CA LYS A 23 10.77 19.22 -4.86
C LYS A 23 9.74 20.06 -4.07
N LEU A 24 8.45 19.63 -4.07
CA LEU A 24 7.40 20.24 -3.28
C LEU A 24 7.32 19.65 -1.86
N GLY A 25 8.25 18.76 -1.52
CA GLY A 25 8.34 18.09 -0.24
C GLY A 25 8.03 16.60 -0.31
N THR A 26 8.43 15.89 0.73
CA THR A 26 8.21 14.44 0.86
C THR A 26 7.59 14.15 2.21
N TYR A 27 6.49 13.39 2.22
CA TYR A 27 5.91 12.82 3.44
C TYR A 27 6.50 11.44 3.69
N ILE A 28 6.91 11.19 4.92
CA ILE A 28 7.39 9.89 5.37
C ILE A 28 6.54 9.46 6.55
N GLY A 29 5.95 8.29 6.43
CA GLY A 29 5.13 7.73 7.50
C GLY A 29 5.29 6.23 7.60
N SER A 30 4.84 5.67 8.70
CA SER A 30 4.87 4.24 8.92
C SER A 30 3.70 3.81 9.80
N GLY A 31 3.44 2.52 9.82
CA GLY A 31 2.37 1.99 10.63
C GLY A 31 2.22 0.48 10.55
N ASN A 32 1.05 0.05 10.95
CA ASN A 32 0.67 -1.35 10.89
C ASN A 32 -0.67 -1.49 10.15
N GLY A 33 -1.15 -2.71 10.06
CA GLY A 33 -2.42 -3.00 9.41
C GLY A 33 -2.63 -4.48 9.24
N THR A 34 -3.55 -4.82 8.35
CA THR A 34 -3.91 -6.20 8.04
C THR A 34 -4.10 -6.40 6.55
N MET A 35 -3.77 -7.60 6.08
CA MET A 35 -4.13 -8.08 4.77
C MET A 35 -5.08 -9.26 4.94
N THR A 36 -6.17 -9.28 4.19
CA THR A 36 -7.16 -10.34 4.24
C THR A 36 -7.42 -10.84 2.83
N GLY A 37 -7.14 -12.12 2.58
CA GLY A 37 -7.37 -12.73 1.28
C GLY A 37 -7.26 -14.25 1.35
N ASP A 38 -7.75 -14.92 0.32
CA ASP A 38 -7.72 -16.38 0.25
C ASP A 38 -6.31 -16.93 0.04
N LEU A 39 -5.44 -16.16 -0.62
CA LEU A 39 -4.08 -16.58 -0.94
C LEU A 39 -3.07 -16.19 0.14
N LEU A 40 -3.32 -15.07 0.81
CA LEU A 40 -2.42 -14.54 1.84
C LEU A 40 -3.23 -13.67 2.79
N SER A 41 -3.09 -13.92 4.08
CA SER A 41 -3.64 -13.08 5.14
C SER A 41 -2.62 -12.93 6.24
N GLY A 42 -2.62 -11.79 6.92
CA GLY A 42 -1.72 -11.57 8.02
C GLY A 42 -1.62 -10.12 8.47
N ASP A 43 -0.75 -9.92 9.44
CA ASP A 43 -0.44 -8.59 9.96
C ASP A 43 0.56 -7.90 9.07
N VAL A 44 0.36 -6.58 8.88
CA VAL A 44 1.20 -5.77 7.99
C VAL A 44 1.96 -4.73 8.81
N LYS A 45 3.24 -4.58 8.50
CA LYS A 45 4.06 -3.44 8.92
C LYS A 45 4.54 -2.76 7.65
N TRP A 46 4.46 -1.44 7.63
CA TRP A 46 4.73 -0.68 6.39
C TRP A 46 5.36 0.67 6.65
N SER A 47 6.00 1.20 5.62
CA SER A 47 6.53 2.56 5.57
C SER A 47 6.17 3.18 4.22
N LEU A 48 5.83 4.45 4.23
CA LEU A 48 5.41 5.21 3.06
C LEU A 48 6.37 6.38 2.81
N PHE A 49 6.69 6.57 1.54
CA PHE A 49 7.41 7.75 1.04
C PHE A 49 6.57 8.36 -0.08
N GLU A 50 6.06 9.57 0.14
CA GLU A 50 5.21 10.24 -0.84
C GLU A 50 5.79 11.59 -1.23
N ASN A 51 6.02 11.80 -2.52
CA ASN A 51 6.44 13.08 -3.05
C ASN A 51 5.22 13.91 -3.39
N GLU A 52 5.13 15.07 -2.73
CA GLU A 52 3.98 15.97 -2.85
C GLU A 52 3.96 16.66 -4.21
N ALA A 53 2.76 16.79 -4.76
CA ALA A 53 2.47 17.61 -5.93
C ALA A 53 1.05 18.15 -5.77
N PRO A 54 0.68 19.26 -6.45
CA PRO A 54 -0.63 19.88 -6.22
C PRO A 54 -1.83 18.98 -6.47
N ASP A 55 -1.77 18.14 -7.48
CA ASP A 55 -2.91 17.31 -7.90
C ASP A 55 -2.65 15.82 -7.79
N VAL A 56 -1.44 15.40 -8.14
CA VAL A 56 -1.05 14.00 -8.20
C VAL A 56 0.28 13.82 -7.50
N CYS A 57 0.32 12.93 -6.54
CA CYS A 57 1.55 12.57 -5.82
C CYS A 57 2.05 11.22 -6.29
N ASP A 58 3.36 11.04 -6.38
CA ASP A 58 3.92 9.70 -6.52
C ASP A 58 4.24 9.14 -5.14
N PHE A 59 4.16 7.85 -4.96
CA PHE A 59 4.46 7.23 -3.69
C PHE A 59 5.09 5.85 -3.83
N THR A 60 5.84 5.48 -2.80
CA THR A 60 6.38 4.14 -2.61
C THR A 60 6.00 3.70 -1.20
N LEU A 61 5.37 2.54 -1.10
CA LEU A 61 5.02 1.94 0.18
C LEU A 61 5.68 0.56 0.24
N VAL A 62 6.52 0.35 1.23
CA VAL A 62 7.20 -0.93 1.44
C VAL A 62 6.72 -1.54 2.74
N GLY A 63 6.63 -2.85 2.77
CA GLY A 63 6.16 -3.50 3.98
C GLY A 63 6.35 -5.00 3.98
N THR A 64 5.83 -5.59 5.03
CA THR A 64 5.91 -7.02 5.26
C THR A 64 4.56 -7.52 5.76
N VAL A 65 4.06 -8.59 5.16
CA VAL A 65 2.89 -9.33 5.66
C VAL A 65 3.42 -10.57 6.38
N THR A 66 3.06 -10.71 7.65
CA THR A 66 3.41 -11.90 8.44
C THR A 66 2.18 -12.77 8.57
N ASP A 67 2.23 -13.97 8.01
CA ASP A 67 1.10 -14.90 8.01
C ASP A 67 0.92 -15.61 9.36
N ALA A 68 -0.12 -16.43 9.46
CA ALA A 68 -0.44 -17.15 10.70
C ALA A 68 0.65 -18.12 11.13
N GLY A 69 1.46 -18.60 10.20
CA GLY A 69 2.60 -19.47 10.49
C GLY A 69 3.87 -18.72 10.89
N GLY A 70 3.83 -17.39 10.91
CA GLY A 70 4.97 -16.56 11.24
C GLY A 70 5.91 -16.28 10.06
N THR A 71 5.54 -16.66 8.85
CA THR A 71 6.35 -16.39 7.67
C THR A 71 6.13 -14.96 7.19
N ALA A 72 7.22 -14.23 6.97
CA ALA A 72 7.21 -12.86 6.50
C ALA A 72 7.29 -12.80 4.98
N HIS A 73 6.41 -11.99 4.38
CA HIS A 73 6.35 -11.79 2.93
C HIS A 73 6.53 -10.30 2.65
N ASP A 74 7.69 -9.94 2.14
CA ASP A 74 8.03 -8.56 1.83
C ASP A 74 7.35 -8.11 0.54
N PHE A 75 6.86 -6.87 0.53
CA PHE A 75 6.22 -6.30 -0.65
C PHE A 75 6.60 -4.84 -0.85
N GLU A 76 6.36 -4.36 -2.07
CA GLU A 76 6.55 -2.98 -2.47
C GLU A 76 5.36 -2.56 -3.32
N ILE A 77 4.79 -1.40 -3.00
CA ILE A 77 3.71 -0.78 -3.77
C ILE A 77 4.24 0.53 -4.34
N LEU A 78 4.15 0.69 -5.66
CA LEU A 78 4.61 1.88 -6.38
C LEU A 78 3.46 2.43 -7.20
N GLY A 79 3.20 3.73 -7.08
CA GLY A 79 2.14 4.31 -7.87
C GLY A 79 1.90 5.78 -7.63
N TYR A 80 0.68 6.18 -7.92
CA TYR A 80 0.25 7.57 -7.85
C TYR A 80 -1.01 7.69 -7.01
N SER A 81 -1.13 8.84 -6.34
CA SER A 81 -2.35 9.22 -5.63
C SER A 81 -2.87 10.55 -6.17
N GLU A 82 -4.19 10.65 -6.26
CA GLU A 82 -4.90 11.82 -6.75
C GLU A 82 -5.84 12.34 -5.66
N HIS A 83 -5.72 13.63 -5.35
CA HIS A 83 -6.50 14.24 -4.29
C HIS A 83 -7.96 14.44 -4.70
N GLU A 84 -8.87 14.06 -3.80
CA GLU A 84 -10.31 14.25 -3.93
C GLU A 84 -10.76 15.22 -2.84
N PRO A 85 -10.85 16.54 -3.11
CA PRO A 85 -11.11 17.54 -2.06
C PRO A 85 -12.44 17.38 -1.34
N GLU A 86 -13.49 16.97 -2.05
CA GLU A 86 -14.84 16.85 -1.49
C GLU A 86 -14.93 15.80 -0.39
N THR A 87 -14.20 14.71 -0.52
CA THR A 87 -14.20 13.60 0.42
C THR A 87 -12.99 13.58 1.35
N ARG A 88 -12.07 14.51 1.17
CA ARG A 88 -10.79 14.57 1.89
C ARG A 88 -10.04 13.25 1.81
N SER A 89 -10.02 12.67 0.63
CA SER A 89 -9.35 11.40 0.37
C SER A 89 -8.34 11.52 -0.76
N TRP A 90 -7.44 10.56 -0.82
CA TRP A 90 -6.49 10.39 -1.90
C TRP A 90 -6.77 9.05 -2.55
N ARG A 91 -7.16 9.06 -3.83
CA ARG A 91 -7.36 7.82 -4.58
C ARG A 91 -6.02 7.32 -5.10
N LEU A 92 -5.77 6.04 -4.95
CA LEU A 92 -4.49 5.44 -5.31
C LEU A 92 -4.66 4.44 -6.45
N SER A 93 -3.70 4.48 -7.37
CA SER A 93 -3.56 3.51 -8.46
C SER A 93 -2.10 3.10 -8.50
N ALA A 94 -1.83 1.82 -8.35
CA ALA A 94 -0.47 1.35 -8.13
C ALA A 94 -0.26 -0.08 -8.61
N GLY A 95 1.01 -0.47 -8.64
CA GLY A 95 1.41 -1.86 -8.78
C GLY A 95 1.98 -2.38 -7.47
N ILE A 96 1.82 -3.66 -7.21
CA ILE A 96 2.42 -4.34 -6.06
C ILE A 96 3.35 -5.44 -6.55
N ARG A 97 4.46 -5.62 -5.85
CA ARG A 97 5.42 -6.69 -6.09
C ARG A 97 5.77 -7.34 -4.76
N PHE A 98 5.67 -8.67 -4.70
CA PHE A 98 6.18 -9.46 -3.58
C PHE A 98 7.59 -9.94 -3.90
N ALA A 99 8.42 -10.04 -2.86
CA ALA A 99 9.81 -10.45 -3.03
C ALA A 99 9.94 -11.84 -3.65
N ALA A 100 10.93 -12.01 -4.54
CA ALA A 100 11.13 -13.25 -5.29
C ALA A 100 11.49 -14.46 -4.41
N GLY A 101 11.88 -14.26 -3.16
CA GLY A 101 12.20 -15.34 -2.22
C GLY A 101 11.00 -16.15 -1.73
N ASN A 102 9.78 -15.75 -2.09
CA ASN A 102 8.56 -16.44 -1.67
C ASN A 102 8.10 -17.46 -2.72
N ALA A 103 9.02 -18.29 -3.20
CA ALA A 103 8.76 -19.25 -4.28
C ALA A 103 7.64 -20.25 -3.98
N ASP A 104 7.41 -20.54 -2.71
CA ASP A 104 6.35 -21.47 -2.27
C ASP A 104 5.00 -20.79 -2.08
N ALA A 105 4.94 -19.47 -2.22
CA ALA A 105 3.71 -18.72 -2.05
C ALA A 105 2.77 -18.95 -3.24
N ALA A 106 1.54 -19.29 -2.96
CA ALA A 106 0.51 -19.49 -3.97
C ALA A 106 -0.07 -18.19 -4.52
N PHE A 107 0.43 -17.03 -4.06
CA PHE A 107 -0.07 -15.73 -4.50
C PHE A 107 0.84 -15.13 -5.59
N PRO A 108 0.32 -14.22 -6.40
CA PRO A 108 1.07 -13.66 -7.54
C PRO A 108 2.22 -12.76 -7.09
N ALA A 109 3.34 -12.83 -7.81
CA ALA A 109 4.51 -11.97 -7.53
C ALA A 109 4.22 -10.49 -7.84
N VAL A 110 3.36 -10.21 -8.83
CA VAL A 110 2.99 -8.86 -9.21
C VAL A 110 1.47 -8.73 -9.34
N GLY A 111 0.97 -7.53 -9.08
CA GLY A 111 -0.45 -7.25 -9.19
C GLY A 111 -0.75 -5.77 -9.28
N VAL A 112 -2.02 -5.44 -9.23
CA VAL A 112 -2.54 -4.06 -9.29
C VAL A 112 -3.22 -3.74 -7.98
N VAL A 113 -3.02 -2.51 -7.51
CA VAL A 113 -3.63 -2.00 -6.28
C VAL A 113 -4.48 -0.79 -6.62
N THR A 114 -5.70 -0.79 -6.12
CA THR A 114 -6.57 0.38 -6.13
C THR A 114 -7.06 0.65 -4.72
N GLY A 115 -7.41 1.88 -4.43
CA GLY A 115 -7.93 2.21 -3.11
C GLY A 115 -7.83 3.68 -2.80
N ALA A 116 -7.89 3.98 -1.51
CA ALA A 116 -7.87 5.36 -1.05
C ALA A 116 -7.23 5.49 0.34
N PHE A 117 -6.65 6.66 0.57
CA PHE A 117 -6.28 7.12 1.89
C PHE A 117 -7.33 8.14 2.36
N HIS A 118 -7.86 7.95 3.55
CA HIS A 118 -8.83 8.83 4.19
C HIS A 118 -8.16 9.64 5.28
N SER A 119 -8.08 10.96 5.09
CA SER A 119 -7.33 11.85 5.99
C SER A 119 -7.88 11.88 7.41
N GLU A 120 -9.21 11.83 7.58
CA GLU A 120 -9.82 11.90 8.92
C GLU A 120 -9.47 10.71 9.79
N SER A 121 -9.54 9.50 9.24
CA SER A 121 -9.23 8.27 9.97
C SER A 121 -7.76 7.91 9.91
N ARG A 122 -6.98 8.55 9.04
CA ARG A 122 -5.59 8.23 8.75
C ARG A 122 -5.42 6.74 8.38
N THR A 123 -6.33 6.28 7.52
CA THR A 123 -6.40 4.87 7.12
C THR A 123 -6.29 4.75 5.61
N HIS A 124 -5.44 3.85 5.15
CA HIS A 124 -5.39 3.40 3.77
C HIS A 124 -6.24 2.14 3.64
N ARG A 125 -7.08 2.08 2.62
CA ARG A 125 -7.85 0.88 2.27
C ARG A 125 -7.61 0.53 0.83
N TYR A 126 -7.03 -0.64 0.58
CA TYR A 126 -6.64 -1.10 -0.73
C TYR A 126 -7.33 -2.38 -1.11
N GLU A 127 -7.59 -2.52 -2.40
CA GLU A 127 -7.99 -3.78 -3.02
C GLU A 127 -6.85 -4.24 -3.93
N LEU A 128 -6.49 -5.51 -3.83
CA LEU A 128 -5.39 -6.11 -4.57
C LEU A 128 -5.93 -7.05 -5.63
N PHE A 129 -5.43 -6.90 -6.85
CA PHE A 129 -5.86 -7.65 -8.02
C PHE A 129 -4.68 -8.35 -8.66
N ARG A 130 -4.93 -9.52 -9.23
CA ARG A 130 -3.96 -10.25 -10.03
C ARG A 130 -4.47 -10.39 -11.46
N HIS A 131 -3.57 -10.65 -12.38
CA HIS A 131 -3.94 -11.01 -13.74
C HIS A 131 -4.41 -12.45 -13.75
N SER A 132 -5.60 -12.71 -14.32
CA SER A 132 -6.17 -14.03 -14.45
C SER A 132 -6.31 -14.42 -15.92
N GLY A 133 -6.03 -15.65 -16.20
CA GLY A 133 -6.11 -16.24 -17.54
C GLY A 133 -4.83 -16.14 -18.30
#